data_2aaa0a4a413be58822df5f9e857a1637
#
_entry.id   2aaa0a4a413be58822df5f9e857a1637
#
_cell.length_a   1.000
_cell.length_b   1.000
_cell.length_c   1.000
_cell.angle_alpha   90.00
_cell.angle_beta   90.00
_cell.angle_gamma   90.00
#
_symmetry.space_group_name_H-M   'P 1'
#
loop_
_entity.id
_entity.type
_entity.pdbx_description
1 polymer ?
#
loop_
_entity_poly.entity_id
_entity_poly.type
_entity_poly.pdbx_seq_one_letter_code
_entity_poly.pdbx_strand_id
1 'polypeptide(L)'
;MTKVAINGFGRIGRLAFRQMFEAEGYEVVAINDLTSPKMLAHLLKYDTAQGGFCGKFGENKHTVEAGEDYIVVDGKKITIYAIPNAAELPWGQLDVDVVLECTGFYTSKEKASAHLTAGAKKVVISAPAGNDLPTIVYNVNHKTLTPADTVISAASCTTNCLAPMTKALNDYAPIQSGIMTTVHAYTGDQMILDGPQRKGDVQRARAGAQNIVPNSTGAAKAIGLVIPELNGKLIGAAQRVPTPTGSTTILHAVVKGEVTVEGINAAMKAATNESFGYTEEKLVSSDIIGMKFGSLFDANQTMVSKMEDGNSLVQVVSWYDNENSYTSQMVRTIKYLAELK
;
A
#
# COMPACT_ATOMS: atom_id res chain seq x y z
N MET A 1 -1.69 -9.47 22.08
CA MET A 1 -1.80 -8.35 21.11
C MET A 1 -0.43 -8.07 20.56
N THR A 2 -0.33 -7.81 19.24
CA THR A 2 0.92 -7.42 18.58
C THR A 2 1.25 -5.98 18.91
N LYS A 3 2.39 -5.75 19.56
CA LYS A 3 2.88 -4.41 19.90
C LYS A 3 3.57 -3.78 18.67
N VAL A 4 2.99 -2.70 18.17
CA VAL A 4 3.45 -2.01 16.97
C VAL A 4 3.96 -0.61 17.32
N ALA A 5 5.14 -0.26 16.84
CA ALA A 5 5.60 1.12 16.80
C ALA A 5 5.55 1.64 15.35
N ILE A 6 5.20 2.91 15.17
CA ILE A 6 5.13 3.55 13.85
C ILE A 6 6.24 4.58 13.75
N ASN A 7 7.13 4.40 12.78
CA ASN A 7 8.16 5.38 12.45
C ASN A 7 7.72 6.18 11.20
N GLY A 8 7.37 7.45 11.40
CA GLY A 8 6.76 8.32 10.39
C GLY A 8 5.23 8.32 10.45
N PHE A 9 4.65 9.41 10.95
CA PHE A 9 3.20 9.56 11.10
C PHE A 9 2.59 10.45 9.99
N GLY A 10 3.09 10.24 8.76
CA GLY A 10 2.57 10.81 7.53
C GLY A 10 1.22 10.19 7.12
N ARG A 11 0.87 10.28 5.83
CA ARG A 11 -0.40 9.72 5.30
C ARG A 11 -0.58 8.24 5.68
N ILE A 12 0.38 7.41 5.32
CA ILE A 12 0.30 5.95 5.52
C ILE A 12 0.37 5.58 7.01
N GLY A 13 1.27 6.20 7.77
CA GLY A 13 1.37 5.94 9.22
C GLY A 13 0.08 6.25 9.97
N ARG A 14 -0.60 7.37 9.63
CA ARG A 14 -1.89 7.71 10.25
C ARG A 14 -3.02 6.77 9.85
N LEU A 15 -3.09 6.34 8.59
CA LEU A 15 -4.10 5.38 8.15
C LEU A 15 -3.87 3.99 8.75
N ALA A 16 -2.61 3.55 8.86
CA ALA A 16 -2.26 2.32 9.56
C ALA A 16 -2.65 2.38 11.04
N PHE A 17 -2.37 3.51 11.69
CA PHE A 17 -2.80 3.76 13.06
C PHE A 17 -4.31 3.61 13.22
N ARG A 18 -5.12 4.29 12.38
CA ARG A 18 -6.59 4.22 12.41
C ARG A 18 -7.07 2.77 12.32
N GLN A 19 -6.56 2.02 11.35
CA GLN A 19 -6.97 0.63 11.13
C GLN A 19 -6.57 -0.30 12.27
N MET A 20 -5.35 -0.15 12.82
CA MET A 20 -4.90 -0.95 13.95
C MET A 20 -5.60 -0.57 15.25
N PHE A 21 -5.95 0.71 15.42
CA PHE A 21 -6.67 1.20 16.61
C PHE A 21 -8.10 0.66 16.68
N GLU A 22 -8.78 0.55 15.53
CA GLU A 22 -10.15 0.01 15.42
C GLU A 22 -10.20 -1.52 15.36
N ALA A 23 -9.07 -2.20 15.08
CA ALA A 23 -9.01 -3.65 14.93
C ALA A 23 -8.54 -4.36 16.20
N GLU A 24 -9.00 -5.60 16.38
CA GLU A 24 -8.50 -6.45 17.45
C GLU A 24 -7.12 -7.06 17.11
N GLY A 25 -6.33 -7.29 18.15
CA GLY A 25 -5.05 -7.99 18.04
C GLY A 25 -3.84 -7.06 17.88
N TYR A 26 -4.03 -5.75 17.84
CA TYR A 26 -2.94 -4.75 17.76
C TYR A 26 -2.92 -3.83 18.97
N GLU A 27 -1.71 -3.38 19.31
CA GLU A 27 -1.47 -2.29 20.25
C GLU A 27 -0.42 -1.36 19.66
N VAL A 28 -0.80 -0.13 19.28
CA VAL A 28 0.18 0.88 18.91
C VAL A 28 0.75 1.47 20.17
N VAL A 29 1.99 1.11 20.48
CA VAL A 29 2.66 1.48 21.77
C VAL A 29 3.40 2.81 21.67
N ALA A 30 3.85 3.21 20.47
CA ALA A 30 4.57 4.45 20.27
C ALA A 30 4.57 4.89 18.82
N ILE A 31 4.82 6.18 18.61
CA ILE A 31 5.02 6.80 17.31
C ILE A 31 6.33 7.58 17.36
N ASN A 32 7.12 7.57 16.30
CA ASN A 32 8.25 8.47 16.11
C ASN A 32 7.99 9.35 14.88
N ASP A 33 8.00 10.66 15.06
CA ASP A 33 7.90 11.66 13.98
C ASP A 33 8.56 12.96 14.42
N LEU A 34 9.25 13.64 13.53
CA LEU A 34 9.95 14.90 13.83
C LEU A 34 9.02 16.11 13.92
N THR A 35 7.73 15.91 13.65
CA THR A 35 6.67 16.92 13.73
C THR A 35 6.08 16.97 15.15
N SER A 36 5.61 18.13 15.58
CA SER A 36 5.04 18.29 16.94
C SER A 36 3.78 17.43 17.15
N PRO A 37 3.57 16.90 18.38
CA PRO A 37 2.37 16.13 18.73
C PRO A 37 1.06 16.87 18.41
N LYS A 38 1.03 18.18 18.61
CA LYS A 38 -0.13 19.04 18.26
C LYS A 38 -0.48 18.98 16.79
N MET A 39 0.52 19.04 15.90
CA MET A 39 0.30 18.94 14.44
C MET A 39 -0.13 17.53 14.06
N LEU A 40 0.49 16.49 14.63
CA LEU A 40 0.16 15.10 14.35
C LEU A 40 -1.26 14.75 14.80
N ALA A 41 -1.69 15.21 15.98
CA ALA A 41 -3.05 15.06 16.47
C ALA A 41 -4.06 15.77 15.56
N HIS A 42 -3.75 17.00 15.11
CA HIS A 42 -4.60 17.74 14.20
C HIS A 42 -4.79 17.00 12.87
N LEU A 43 -3.70 16.50 12.28
CA LEU A 43 -3.74 15.74 11.02
C LEU A 43 -4.34 14.34 11.16
N LEU A 44 -4.34 13.74 12.35
CA LEU A 44 -5.09 12.52 12.63
C LEU A 44 -6.59 12.81 12.72
N LYS A 45 -6.94 13.90 13.40
CA LYS A 45 -8.33 14.33 13.58
C LYS A 45 -9.03 14.71 12.28
N TYR A 46 -8.33 15.44 11.42
CA TYR A 46 -8.87 15.97 10.16
C TYR A 46 -8.09 15.42 8.95
N ASP A 47 -8.80 14.85 8.01
CA ASP A 47 -8.24 14.29 6.78
C ASP A 47 -9.15 14.57 5.60
N THR A 48 -8.67 15.35 4.65
CA THR A 48 -9.45 15.77 3.48
C THR A 48 -9.73 14.62 2.52
N ALA A 49 -8.75 13.72 2.33
CA ALA A 49 -8.86 12.65 1.34
C ALA A 49 -9.62 11.43 1.87
N GLN A 50 -9.45 11.10 3.16
CA GLN A 50 -9.98 9.86 3.76
C GLN A 50 -11.09 10.12 4.79
N GLY A 51 -11.49 11.38 4.99
CA GLY A 51 -12.38 11.76 6.08
C GLY A 51 -11.66 11.75 7.45
N GLY A 52 -12.09 12.61 8.36
CA GLY A 52 -11.49 12.74 9.68
C GLY A 52 -11.67 11.47 10.52
N PHE A 53 -10.67 11.12 11.34
CA PHE A 53 -10.76 9.99 12.26
C PHE A 53 -11.84 10.17 13.33
N CYS A 54 -12.09 11.40 13.73
CA CYS A 54 -13.17 11.75 14.67
C CYS A 54 -14.58 11.79 14.02
N GLY A 55 -14.71 11.41 12.75
CA GLY A 55 -15.93 11.54 11.99
C GLY A 55 -16.14 12.96 11.43
N LYS A 56 -17.33 13.27 10.95
CA LYS A 56 -17.71 14.63 10.54
C LYS A 56 -17.79 15.55 11.76
N PHE A 57 -17.74 16.87 11.53
CA PHE A 57 -17.85 17.83 12.61
C PHE A 57 -19.11 17.58 13.44
N GLY A 58 -18.93 17.35 14.75
CA GLY A 58 -20.02 17.05 15.69
C GLY A 58 -20.36 15.57 15.89
N GLU A 59 -19.82 14.62 15.07
CA GLU A 59 -20.09 13.19 15.27
C GLU A 59 -19.32 12.58 16.46
N ASN A 60 -18.12 13.10 16.76
CA ASN A 60 -17.25 12.60 17.85
C ASN A 60 -17.06 11.08 17.88
N LYS A 61 -16.85 10.47 16.68
CA LYS A 61 -16.59 9.04 16.54
C LYS A 61 -15.38 8.59 17.39
N HIS A 62 -14.34 9.40 17.39
CA HIS A 62 -13.16 9.25 18.22
C HIS A 62 -12.77 10.60 18.82
N THR A 63 -12.12 10.59 19.98
CA THR A 63 -11.48 11.77 20.57
C THR A 63 -9.99 11.74 20.29
N VAL A 64 -9.40 12.89 19.93
CA VAL A 64 -7.95 13.02 19.71
C VAL A 64 -7.50 14.32 20.39
N GLU A 65 -6.56 14.20 21.32
CA GLU A 65 -5.94 15.31 22.02
C GLU A 65 -4.42 15.22 21.93
N ALA A 66 -3.73 16.34 22.11
CA ALA A 66 -2.28 16.39 22.12
C ALA A 66 -1.77 16.88 23.46
N GLY A 67 -0.74 16.20 23.99
CA GLY A 67 0.10 16.68 25.07
C GLY A 67 1.43 17.23 24.57
N GLU A 68 2.40 17.31 25.46
CA GLU A 68 3.74 17.82 25.16
C GLU A 68 4.54 16.85 24.27
N ASP A 69 4.55 15.56 24.66
CA ASP A 69 5.28 14.47 24.00
C ASP A 69 4.39 13.24 23.71
N TYR A 70 3.06 13.46 23.60
CA TYR A 70 2.11 12.36 23.35
C TYR A 70 0.84 12.87 22.66
N ILE A 71 0.09 11.91 22.15
CA ILE A 71 -1.32 12.08 21.79
C ILE A 71 -2.18 11.19 22.69
N VAL A 72 -3.44 11.59 22.91
CA VAL A 72 -4.45 10.76 23.56
C VAL A 72 -5.56 10.48 22.57
N VAL A 73 -5.87 9.21 22.36
CA VAL A 73 -6.96 8.78 21.47
C VAL A 73 -7.90 7.91 22.31
N ASP A 74 -9.15 8.34 22.47
CA ASP A 74 -10.19 7.68 23.29
C ASP A 74 -9.67 7.30 24.70
N GLY A 75 -8.95 8.22 25.32
CA GLY A 75 -8.36 8.03 26.65
C GLY A 75 -7.04 7.22 26.67
N LYS A 76 -6.61 6.62 25.55
CA LYS A 76 -5.32 5.92 25.46
C LYS A 76 -4.21 6.88 25.12
N LYS A 77 -3.22 6.99 26.01
CA LYS A 77 -2.00 7.79 25.79
C LYS A 77 -1.02 7.02 24.91
N ILE A 78 -0.50 7.67 23.84
CA ILE A 78 0.49 7.14 22.91
C ILE A 78 1.64 8.13 22.85
N THR A 79 2.83 7.70 23.27
CA THR A 79 4.02 8.55 23.28
C THR A 79 4.50 8.85 21.87
N ILE A 80 4.87 10.10 21.64
CA ILE A 80 5.47 10.60 20.40
C ILE A 80 6.94 10.87 20.67
N TYR A 81 7.80 10.11 20.02
CA TYR A 81 9.24 10.38 19.99
C TYR A 81 9.57 11.28 18.79
N ALA A 82 10.63 12.08 18.92
CA ALA A 82 11.13 12.96 17.88
C ALA A 82 12.64 12.71 17.66
N ILE A 83 13.00 11.46 17.46
CA ILE A 83 14.38 10.99 17.35
C ILE A 83 14.72 10.73 15.89
N PRO A 84 15.69 11.47 15.28
CA PRO A 84 16.05 11.31 13.87
C PRO A 84 16.72 9.96 13.55
N ASN A 85 17.55 9.45 14.48
CA ASN A 85 18.28 8.21 14.30
C ASN A 85 17.47 7.02 14.82
N ALA A 86 17.00 6.16 13.95
CA ALA A 86 16.16 5.04 14.30
C ALA A 86 16.82 4.03 15.26
N ALA A 87 18.16 3.94 15.28
CA ALA A 87 18.89 3.05 16.17
C ALA A 87 18.84 3.48 17.66
N GLU A 88 18.47 4.73 17.94
CA GLU A 88 18.38 5.30 19.28
C GLU A 88 16.96 5.25 19.88
N LEU A 89 16.00 4.74 19.11
CA LEU A 89 14.62 4.63 19.55
C LEU A 89 14.45 3.53 20.61
N PRO A 90 13.55 3.68 21.60
CA PRO A 90 13.47 2.76 22.73
C PRO A 90 12.62 1.50 22.45
N TRP A 91 12.73 0.92 21.27
CA TRP A 91 11.87 -0.21 20.87
C TRP A 91 12.04 -1.44 21.75
N GLY A 92 13.25 -1.73 22.20
CA GLY A 92 13.51 -2.84 23.11
C GLY A 92 12.88 -2.62 24.50
N GLN A 93 12.90 -1.38 25.01
CA GLN A 93 12.28 -1.04 26.30
C GLN A 93 10.76 -1.15 26.27
N LEU A 94 10.15 -0.90 25.10
CA LEU A 94 8.72 -0.99 24.87
C LEU A 94 8.26 -2.40 24.46
N ASP A 95 9.20 -3.35 24.31
CA ASP A 95 8.95 -4.72 23.84
C ASP A 95 8.19 -4.72 22.49
N VAL A 96 8.67 -3.94 21.52
CA VAL A 96 8.02 -3.78 20.20
C VAL A 96 8.18 -5.05 19.39
N ASP A 97 7.06 -5.66 18.97
CA ASP A 97 7.06 -6.82 18.11
C ASP A 97 7.37 -6.44 16.65
N VAL A 98 6.73 -5.38 16.15
CA VAL A 98 6.90 -4.91 14.76
C VAL A 98 7.03 -3.40 14.72
N VAL A 99 8.06 -2.90 14.05
CA VAL A 99 8.11 -1.50 13.62
C VAL A 99 7.51 -1.39 12.22
N LEU A 100 6.55 -0.49 12.05
CA LEU A 100 6.06 -0.03 10.77
C LEU A 100 6.87 1.20 10.32
N GLU A 101 7.72 1.02 9.31
CA GLU A 101 8.56 2.08 8.76
C GLU A 101 7.84 2.83 7.64
N CYS A 102 7.42 4.07 7.91
CA CYS A 102 6.64 4.94 7.01
C CYS A 102 7.32 6.27 6.65
N THR A 103 8.60 6.48 7.02
CA THR A 103 9.28 7.76 6.77
C THR A 103 9.72 7.93 5.32
N GLY A 104 9.93 6.81 4.61
CA GLY A 104 10.54 6.80 3.27
C GLY A 104 12.07 7.01 3.26
N PHE A 105 12.74 7.05 4.43
CA PHE A 105 14.19 7.18 4.57
C PHE A 105 14.88 5.82 4.77
N TYR A 106 14.25 4.90 5.47
CA TYR A 106 14.79 3.56 5.78
C TYR A 106 14.22 2.50 4.80
N THR A 107 14.43 2.73 3.50
CA THR A 107 13.85 1.92 2.41
C THR A 107 14.83 0.88 1.84
N SER A 108 15.69 0.32 2.67
CA SER A 108 16.52 -0.86 2.35
C SER A 108 16.67 -1.73 3.60
N LYS A 109 17.04 -3.00 3.41
CA LYS A 109 17.29 -3.92 4.52
C LYS A 109 18.32 -3.35 5.49
N GLU A 110 19.46 -2.87 4.96
CA GLU A 110 20.54 -2.28 5.72
C GLU A 110 20.04 -1.14 6.62
N LYS A 111 19.38 -0.13 6.02
CA LYS A 111 18.88 1.03 6.76
C LYS A 111 17.81 0.66 7.79
N ALA A 112 16.83 -0.14 7.38
CA ALA A 112 15.71 -0.54 8.25
C ALA A 112 16.16 -1.42 9.42
N SER A 113 17.31 -2.11 9.31
CA SER A 113 17.92 -2.88 10.41
C SER A 113 18.31 -2.01 11.62
N ALA A 114 18.39 -0.66 11.47
CA ALA A 114 18.53 0.26 12.60
C ALA A 114 17.41 0.08 13.64
N HIS A 115 16.19 -0.27 13.23
CA HIS A 115 15.11 -0.57 14.16
C HIS A 115 15.34 -1.88 14.94
N LEU A 116 16.00 -2.89 14.34
CA LEU A 116 16.39 -4.11 15.02
C LEU A 116 17.49 -3.81 16.06
N THR A 117 18.45 -2.94 15.71
CA THR A 117 19.48 -2.43 16.63
C THR A 117 18.83 -1.72 17.84
N ALA A 118 17.75 -0.98 17.59
CA ALA A 118 16.94 -0.33 18.64
C ALA A 118 16.12 -1.32 19.51
N GLY A 119 16.13 -2.62 19.17
CA GLY A 119 15.49 -3.68 19.95
C GLY A 119 14.10 -4.09 19.48
N ALA A 120 13.65 -3.66 18.30
CA ALA A 120 12.44 -4.21 17.69
C ALA A 120 12.69 -5.65 17.20
N LYS A 121 11.66 -6.52 17.27
CA LYS A 121 11.79 -7.92 16.82
C LYS A 121 11.74 -8.04 15.31
N LYS A 122 10.87 -7.26 14.66
CA LYS A 122 10.64 -7.27 13.20
C LYS A 122 10.36 -5.88 12.65
N VAL A 123 10.57 -5.69 11.33
CA VAL A 123 10.33 -4.41 10.64
C VAL A 123 9.55 -4.65 9.35
N VAL A 124 8.50 -3.87 9.13
CA VAL A 124 7.75 -3.81 7.86
C VAL A 124 7.98 -2.44 7.22
N ILE A 125 8.61 -2.43 6.05
CA ILE A 125 8.87 -1.20 5.29
C ILE A 125 7.67 -0.91 4.40
N SER A 126 7.08 0.28 4.51
CA SER A 126 5.92 0.72 3.72
C SER A 126 6.29 1.24 2.33
N ALA A 127 7.27 0.63 1.69
CA ALA A 127 7.76 1.00 0.35
C ALA A 127 8.51 -0.17 -0.30
N PRO A 128 8.71 -0.16 -1.63
CA PRO A 128 9.69 -1.04 -2.27
C PRO A 128 11.08 -0.81 -1.67
N ALA A 129 11.79 -1.89 -1.34
CA ALA A 129 13.00 -1.82 -0.51
C ALA A 129 14.19 -2.65 -1.03
N GLY A 130 14.26 -2.88 -2.33
CA GLY A 130 15.32 -3.68 -2.96
C GLY A 130 14.94 -5.14 -3.15
N ASN A 131 15.93 -5.98 -3.48
CA ASN A 131 15.75 -7.39 -3.79
C ASN A 131 16.42 -8.32 -2.77
N ASP A 132 17.03 -7.77 -1.72
CA ASP A 132 17.78 -8.47 -0.68
C ASP A 132 16.93 -8.79 0.57
N LEU A 133 15.61 -8.53 0.48
CA LEU A 133 14.61 -8.83 1.50
C LEU A 133 13.30 -9.27 0.84
N PRO A 134 12.43 -10.02 1.55
CA PRO A 134 11.14 -10.42 1.03
C PRO A 134 10.26 -9.22 0.69
N THR A 135 9.70 -9.20 -0.52
CA THR A 135 8.65 -8.27 -0.95
C THR A 135 7.31 -8.99 -0.91
N ILE A 136 6.40 -8.50 -0.07
CA ILE A 136 5.17 -9.20 0.29
C ILE A 136 3.93 -8.44 -0.19
N VAL A 137 3.03 -9.19 -0.84
CA VAL A 137 1.63 -8.82 -1.06
C VAL A 137 0.76 -9.84 -0.34
N TYR A 138 -0.01 -9.36 0.63
CA TYR A 138 -0.88 -10.25 1.44
C TYR A 138 -1.90 -10.96 0.55
N ASN A 139 -2.16 -12.24 0.85
CA ASN A 139 -2.98 -13.17 0.05
C ASN A 139 -2.45 -13.52 -1.35
N VAL A 140 -1.23 -13.08 -1.68
CA VAL A 140 -0.53 -13.55 -2.88
C VAL A 140 0.67 -14.41 -2.50
N ASN A 141 1.65 -13.84 -1.78
CA ASN A 141 2.87 -14.55 -1.39
C ASN A 141 3.23 -14.49 0.11
N HIS A 142 2.35 -13.96 0.97
CA HIS A 142 2.64 -13.82 2.41
C HIS A 142 3.03 -15.14 3.09
N LYS A 143 2.55 -16.28 2.57
CA LYS A 143 2.86 -17.63 3.08
C LYS A 143 4.31 -18.07 2.79
N THR A 144 5.07 -17.32 2.00
CA THR A 144 6.51 -17.57 1.81
C THR A 144 7.36 -17.07 2.97
N LEU A 145 6.80 -16.22 3.83
CA LEU A 145 7.48 -15.71 5.01
C LEU A 145 7.76 -16.82 6.02
N THR A 146 8.91 -16.70 6.66
CA THR A 146 9.39 -17.57 7.72
C THR A 146 9.68 -16.77 9.00
N PRO A 147 9.82 -17.41 10.16
CA PRO A 147 10.21 -16.71 11.40
C PRO A 147 11.55 -15.99 11.30
N ALA A 148 12.46 -16.41 10.40
CA ALA A 148 13.76 -15.79 10.17
C ALA A 148 13.69 -14.45 9.42
N ASP A 149 12.55 -14.14 8.80
CA ASP A 149 12.35 -12.90 8.07
C ASP A 149 12.03 -11.76 9.06
N THR A 150 13.06 -11.00 9.42
CA THR A 150 12.96 -9.91 10.39
C THR A 150 12.74 -8.54 9.77
N VAL A 151 13.10 -8.34 8.50
CA VAL A 151 12.89 -7.10 7.75
C VAL A 151 12.26 -7.47 6.41
N ILE A 152 11.07 -6.93 6.14
CA ILE A 152 10.33 -7.16 4.90
C ILE A 152 9.84 -5.86 4.27
N SER A 153 9.56 -5.89 2.97
CA SER A 153 8.85 -4.83 2.24
C SER A 153 7.40 -5.23 2.03
N ALA A 154 6.46 -4.33 2.34
CA ALA A 154 5.05 -4.47 1.97
C ALA A 154 4.77 -4.03 0.53
N ALA A 155 5.78 -3.98 -0.34
CA ALA A 155 5.71 -3.54 -1.73
C ALA A 155 5.18 -2.09 -1.91
N SER A 156 4.57 -1.79 -3.04
CA SER A 156 3.90 -0.52 -3.30
C SER A 156 2.37 -0.69 -3.38
N CYS A 157 1.63 0.41 -3.30
CA CYS A 157 0.18 0.40 -3.49
C CYS A 157 -0.23 -0.20 -4.85
N THR A 158 0.47 0.18 -5.92
CA THR A 158 0.22 -0.35 -7.27
C THR A 158 0.54 -1.85 -7.36
N THR A 159 1.63 -2.32 -6.73
CA THR A 159 1.96 -3.76 -6.69
C THR A 159 0.88 -4.55 -5.92
N ASN A 160 0.37 -4.00 -4.82
CA ASN A 160 -0.71 -4.62 -4.05
C ASN A 160 -2.05 -4.69 -4.80
N CYS A 161 -2.28 -3.78 -5.75
CA CYS A 161 -3.43 -3.85 -6.66
C CYS A 161 -3.18 -4.83 -7.82
N LEU A 162 -2.02 -4.74 -8.46
CA LEU A 162 -1.70 -5.52 -9.66
C LEU A 162 -1.55 -7.02 -9.36
N ALA A 163 -0.90 -7.39 -8.28
CA ALA A 163 -0.51 -8.78 -8.01
C ALA A 163 -1.70 -9.74 -7.86
N PRO A 164 -2.75 -9.45 -7.07
CA PRO A 164 -3.90 -10.37 -6.97
C PRO A 164 -4.60 -10.60 -8.32
N MET A 165 -4.87 -9.51 -9.07
CA MET A 165 -5.48 -9.57 -10.39
C MET A 165 -4.62 -10.36 -11.38
N THR A 166 -3.32 -10.08 -11.40
CA THR A 166 -2.36 -10.75 -12.30
C THR A 166 -2.24 -12.23 -11.95
N LYS A 167 -2.22 -12.57 -10.66
CA LYS A 167 -2.18 -13.98 -10.21
C LYS A 167 -3.45 -14.72 -10.66
N ALA A 168 -4.61 -14.17 -10.42
CA ALA A 168 -5.88 -14.79 -10.83
C ALA A 168 -5.97 -14.99 -12.35
N LEU A 169 -5.51 -14.01 -13.14
CA LEU A 169 -5.44 -14.14 -14.60
C LEU A 169 -4.44 -15.23 -15.02
N ASN A 170 -3.25 -15.23 -14.44
CA ASN A 170 -2.19 -16.19 -14.79
C ASN A 170 -2.56 -17.63 -14.40
N ASP A 171 -3.26 -17.81 -13.28
CA ASP A 171 -3.75 -19.12 -12.84
C ASP A 171 -4.86 -19.65 -13.77
N TYR A 172 -5.68 -18.78 -14.35
CA TYR A 172 -6.72 -19.13 -15.32
C TYR A 172 -6.16 -19.35 -16.72
N ALA A 173 -5.37 -18.41 -17.23
CA ALA A 173 -4.74 -18.46 -18.55
C ALA A 173 -3.31 -17.88 -18.46
N PRO A 174 -2.26 -18.71 -18.64
CA PRO A 174 -0.88 -18.30 -18.42
C PRO A 174 -0.48 -17.07 -19.23
N ILE A 175 -0.01 -16.02 -18.56
CA ILE A 175 0.46 -14.78 -19.16
C ILE A 175 1.80 -15.02 -19.88
N GLN A 176 1.88 -14.65 -21.13
CA GLN A 176 3.10 -14.70 -21.92
C GLN A 176 3.88 -13.38 -21.84
N SER A 177 3.20 -12.27 -22.00
CA SER A 177 3.74 -10.91 -21.88
C SER A 177 2.62 -9.92 -21.58
N GLY A 178 2.98 -8.74 -21.06
CA GLY A 178 1.96 -7.72 -20.80
C GLY A 178 2.53 -6.33 -20.53
N ILE A 179 1.66 -5.34 -20.66
CA ILE A 179 1.92 -3.95 -20.32
C ILE A 179 0.87 -3.51 -19.31
N MET A 180 1.32 -3.04 -18.15
CA MET A 180 0.43 -2.43 -17.16
C MET A 180 0.53 -0.92 -17.24
N THR A 181 -0.60 -0.25 -17.12
CA THR A 181 -0.66 1.20 -16.91
C THR A 181 -1.45 1.48 -15.65
N THR A 182 -0.91 2.29 -14.75
CA THR A 182 -1.72 2.81 -13.65
C THR A 182 -2.07 4.26 -13.90
N VAL A 183 -3.38 4.57 -13.81
CA VAL A 183 -3.89 5.94 -13.68
C VAL A 183 -3.99 6.20 -12.19
N HIS A 184 -3.09 7.03 -11.68
CA HIS A 184 -2.80 7.12 -10.25
C HIS A 184 -3.10 8.52 -9.71
N ALA A 185 -3.73 8.59 -8.56
CA ALA A 185 -3.90 9.84 -7.83
C ALA A 185 -2.53 10.50 -7.54
N TYR A 186 -2.49 11.83 -7.44
CA TYR A 186 -1.27 12.51 -7.01
C TYR A 186 -0.92 12.14 -5.55
N THR A 187 0.35 12.26 -5.20
CA THR A 187 0.84 11.93 -3.86
C THR A 187 1.71 13.05 -3.31
N GLY A 188 1.94 13.05 -1.99
CA GLY A 188 2.66 14.12 -1.30
C GLY A 188 4.13 14.33 -1.68
N ASP A 189 4.67 13.50 -2.57
CA ASP A 189 5.99 13.68 -3.17
C ASP A 189 5.96 14.55 -4.45
N GLN A 190 4.77 14.88 -4.97
CA GLN A 190 4.58 15.83 -6.05
C GLN A 190 4.41 17.25 -5.50
N MET A 191 4.69 18.24 -6.35
CA MET A 191 4.55 19.65 -5.95
C MET A 191 3.09 20.11 -6.11
N ILE A 192 2.65 21.01 -5.22
CA ILE A 192 1.34 21.69 -5.32
C ILE A 192 1.37 22.68 -6.49
N LEU A 193 2.37 23.54 -6.52
CA LEU A 193 2.72 24.43 -7.64
C LEU A 193 4.08 24.00 -8.20
N ASP A 194 4.44 24.47 -9.40
CA ASP A 194 5.74 24.19 -10.00
C ASP A 194 6.88 24.60 -9.05
N GLY A 195 7.74 23.66 -8.72
CA GLY A 195 8.83 23.88 -7.78
C GLY A 195 9.82 22.72 -7.72
N PRO A 196 10.97 22.89 -7.07
CA PRO A 196 12.01 21.86 -7.03
C PRO A 196 11.53 20.62 -6.25
N GLN A 197 11.50 19.49 -6.92
CA GLN A 197 11.16 18.19 -6.32
C GLN A 197 12.40 17.57 -5.66
N ARG A 198 12.24 16.97 -4.47
CA ARG A 198 13.35 16.48 -3.61
C ARG A 198 14.32 15.51 -4.28
N LYS A 199 13.85 14.70 -5.24
CA LYS A 199 14.66 13.70 -5.97
C LYS A 199 15.08 14.17 -7.35
N GLY A 200 14.80 15.44 -7.72
CA GLY A 200 15.15 16.02 -9.00
C GLY A 200 14.29 15.55 -10.19
N ASP A 201 13.15 14.92 -9.95
CA ASP A 201 12.22 14.52 -11.00
C ASP A 201 11.48 15.74 -11.54
N VAL A 202 11.83 16.15 -12.77
CA VAL A 202 11.31 17.36 -13.41
C VAL A 202 9.82 17.28 -13.76
N GLN A 203 9.26 16.09 -13.96
CA GLN A 203 7.84 15.91 -14.21
C GLN A 203 7.05 16.01 -12.90
N ARG A 204 7.51 15.39 -11.82
CA ARG A 204 6.91 15.52 -10.48
C ARG A 204 7.12 16.91 -9.85
N ALA A 205 8.00 17.72 -10.40
CA ALA A 205 8.19 19.12 -10.03
C ALA A 205 7.03 20.03 -10.48
N ARG A 206 6.15 19.53 -11.36
CA ARG A 206 5.00 20.29 -11.85
C ARG A 206 3.78 20.10 -10.94
N ALA A 207 2.88 21.10 -10.97
CA ALA A 207 1.66 21.15 -10.16
C ALA A 207 0.79 19.90 -10.34
N GLY A 208 0.73 19.06 -9.31
CA GLY A 208 0.09 17.74 -9.36
C GLY A 208 -1.42 17.80 -9.54
N ALA A 209 -2.08 18.85 -9.02
CA ALA A 209 -3.52 19.03 -9.11
C ALA A 209 -3.99 19.68 -10.43
N GLN A 210 -3.06 19.98 -11.36
CA GLN A 210 -3.35 20.67 -12.63
C GLN A 210 -2.92 19.88 -13.87
N ASN A 211 -2.13 18.80 -13.69
CA ASN A 211 -1.47 18.13 -14.80
C ASN A 211 -1.71 16.61 -14.77
N ILE A 212 -1.75 16.00 -15.96
CA ILE A 212 -1.43 14.59 -16.11
C ILE A 212 0.10 14.50 -16.13
N VAL A 213 0.68 13.80 -15.16
CA VAL A 213 2.13 13.69 -14.99
C VAL A 213 2.59 12.28 -15.33
N PRO A 214 3.30 12.07 -16.47
CA PRO A 214 3.89 10.77 -16.80
C PRO A 214 4.92 10.38 -15.74
N ASN A 215 4.96 9.09 -15.41
CA ASN A 215 5.84 8.61 -14.38
C ASN A 215 6.28 7.17 -14.62
N SER A 216 7.50 6.82 -14.27
CA SER A 216 7.93 5.44 -14.21
C SER A 216 7.27 4.72 -13.02
N THR A 217 7.07 3.43 -13.15
CA THR A 217 6.64 2.57 -12.03
C THR A 217 7.48 1.31 -11.95
N GLY A 218 7.92 0.97 -10.73
CA GLY A 218 8.57 -0.31 -10.45
C GLY A 218 7.59 -1.47 -10.25
N ALA A 219 6.27 -1.21 -10.29
CA ALA A 219 5.27 -2.21 -9.95
C ALA A 219 5.32 -3.45 -10.86
N ALA A 220 5.51 -3.25 -12.18
CA ALA A 220 5.63 -4.36 -13.13
C ALA A 220 6.84 -5.25 -12.84
N LYS A 221 8.00 -4.66 -12.50
CA LYS A 221 9.19 -5.43 -12.08
C LYS A 221 8.96 -6.14 -10.74
N ALA A 222 8.27 -5.48 -9.80
CA ALA A 222 7.98 -6.05 -8.49
C ALA A 222 7.07 -7.27 -8.56
N ILE A 223 6.28 -7.43 -9.62
CA ILE A 223 5.48 -8.65 -9.84
C ILE A 223 6.38 -9.90 -9.87
N GLY A 224 7.53 -9.85 -10.50
CA GLY A 224 8.47 -10.98 -10.52
C GLY A 224 9.03 -11.37 -9.15
N LEU A 225 9.04 -10.45 -8.16
CA LEU A 225 9.40 -10.73 -6.77
C LEU A 225 8.26 -11.42 -6.00
N VAL A 226 7.02 -11.18 -6.40
CA VAL A 226 5.81 -11.66 -5.72
C VAL A 226 5.25 -12.91 -6.38
N ILE A 227 5.35 -12.99 -7.71
CA ILE A 227 4.90 -14.09 -8.58
C ILE A 227 6.07 -14.46 -9.51
N PRO A 228 6.99 -15.35 -9.07
CA PRO A 228 8.24 -15.61 -9.76
C PRO A 228 8.12 -16.06 -11.21
N GLU A 229 7.05 -16.78 -11.56
CA GLU A 229 6.78 -17.23 -12.93
C GLU A 229 6.46 -16.07 -13.92
N LEU A 230 6.20 -14.87 -13.42
CA LEU A 230 5.97 -13.67 -14.22
C LEU A 230 7.20 -12.75 -14.31
N ASN A 231 8.34 -13.19 -13.78
CA ASN A 231 9.56 -12.40 -13.85
C ASN A 231 9.95 -12.10 -15.30
N GLY A 232 10.11 -10.81 -15.62
CA GLY A 232 10.48 -10.34 -16.97
C GLY A 232 9.33 -10.31 -17.99
N LYS A 233 8.12 -10.79 -17.66
CA LYS A 233 6.99 -10.81 -18.60
C LYS A 233 6.19 -9.52 -18.63
N LEU A 234 6.30 -8.67 -17.62
CA LEU A 234 5.53 -7.44 -17.51
C LEU A 234 6.42 -6.21 -17.54
N ILE A 235 5.99 -5.21 -18.30
CA ILE A 235 6.51 -3.83 -18.25
C ILE A 235 5.38 -2.87 -17.83
N GLY A 236 5.71 -1.62 -17.44
CA GLY A 236 4.64 -0.73 -17.03
C GLY A 236 5.03 0.73 -16.92
N ALA A 237 4.00 1.57 -16.93
CA ALA A 237 4.06 3.01 -16.77
C ALA A 237 2.97 3.52 -15.82
N ALA A 238 3.11 4.75 -15.35
CA ALA A 238 2.13 5.44 -14.54
C ALA A 238 1.77 6.79 -15.15
N GLN A 239 0.51 7.18 -15.03
CA GLN A 239 0.00 8.51 -15.30
C GLN A 239 -0.59 9.06 -14.01
N ARG A 240 0.02 10.09 -13.42
CA ARG A 240 -0.54 10.78 -12.26
C ARG A 240 -1.60 11.76 -12.73
N VAL A 241 -2.76 11.76 -12.08
CA VAL A 241 -3.93 12.58 -12.45
C VAL A 241 -4.38 13.46 -11.29
N PRO A 242 -5.12 14.56 -11.55
CA PRO A 242 -5.59 15.50 -10.53
C PRO A 242 -6.71 14.95 -9.64
N THR A 243 -6.49 13.82 -8.97
CA THR A 243 -7.38 13.25 -7.95
C THR A 243 -6.61 13.05 -6.65
N PRO A 244 -7.20 13.33 -5.47
CA PRO A 244 -6.49 13.26 -4.19
C PRO A 244 -6.21 11.82 -3.73
N THR A 245 -7.10 10.88 -4.07
CA THR A 245 -6.96 9.43 -3.84
C THR A 245 -7.91 8.68 -4.75
N GLY A 246 -7.75 7.36 -4.89
CA GLY A 246 -8.48 6.54 -5.84
C GLY A 246 -7.75 6.42 -7.17
N SER A 247 -7.26 5.23 -7.45
CA SER A 247 -6.41 4.90 -8.60
C SER A 247 -6.91 3.63 -9.29
N THR A 248 -6.49 3.41 -10.51
CA THR A 248 -6.80 2.18 -11.25
C THR A 248 -5.55 1.60 -11.91
N THR A 249 -5.46 0.28 -11.96
CA THR A 249 -4.43 -0.47 -12.68
C THR A 249 -5.08 -1.19 -13.85
N ILE A 250 -4.58 -0.94 -15.05
CA ILE A 250 -4.99 -1.55 -16.30
C ILE A 250 -3.88 -2.47 -16.77
N LEU A 251 -4.16 -3.74 -16.93
CA LEU A 251 -3.23 -4.72 -17.49
C LEU A 251 -3.72 -5.17 -18.87
N HIS A 252 -2.91 -4.92 -19.89
CA HIS A 252 -3.04 -5.54 -21.18
C HIS A 252 -2.05 -6.71 -21.23
N ALA A 253 -2.53 -7.92 -21.50
CA ALA A 253 -1.68 -9.10 -21.53
C ALA A 253 -2.03 -10.03 -22.69
N VAL A 254 -1.00 -10.65 -23.25
CA VAL A 254 -1.16 -11.83 -24.11
C VAL A 254 -1.20 -13.04 -23.20
N VAL A 255 -2.30 -13.79 -23.24
CA VAL A 255 -2.48 -15.02 -22.48
C VAL A 255 -2.53 -16.22 -23.42
N LYS A 256 -2.12 -17.38 -22.93
CA LYS A 256 -2.09 -18.62 -23.70
C LYS A 256 -3.51 -19.16 -23.89
N GLY A 257 -3.83 -19.46 -25.16
CA GLY A 257 -5.11 -20.06 -25.54
C GLY A 257 -6.23 -19.05 -25.75
N GLU A 258 -7.34 -19.57 -26.24
CA GLU A 258 -8.57 -18.78 -26.42
C GLU A 258 -9.30 -18.65 -25.08
N VAL A 259 -9.62 -17.41 -24.69
CA VAL A 259 -10.40 -17.07 -23.51
C VAL A 259 -11.60 -16.22 -23.87
N THR A 260 -12.55 -16.08 -22.95
CA THR A 260 -13.72 -15.21 -23.11
C THR A 260 -13.82 -14.22 -21.96
N VAL A 261 -14.56 -13.15 -22.13
CA VAL A 261 -14.84 -12.16 -21.07
C VAL A 261 -15.50 -12.84 -19.87
N GLU A 262 -16.49 -13.69 -20.13
CA GLU A 262 -17.23 -14.44 -19.09
C GLU A 262 -16.31 -15.40 -18.33
N GLY A 263 -15.39 -16.08 -19.05
CA GLY A 263 -14.42 -16.99 -18.45
C GLY A 263 -13.43 -16.27 -17.53
N ILE A 264 -12.90 -15.13 -17.97
CA ILE A 264 -12.03 -14.29 -17.15
C ILE A 264 -12.78 -13.76 -15.94
N ASN A 265 -13.96 -13.18 -16.11
CA ASN A 265 -14.77 -12.62 -15.03
C ASN A 265 -15.15 -13.69 -14.00
N ALA A 266 -15.49 -14.91 -14.43
CA ALA A 266 -15.76 -16.04 -13.55
C ALA A 266 -14.51 -16.45 -12.75
N ALA A 267 -13.33 -16.50 -13.37
CA ALA A 267 -12.08 -16.83 -12.70
C ALA A 267 -11.72 -15.76 -11.65
N MET A 268 -11.86 -14.47 -12.00
CA MET A 268 -11.63 -13.36 -11.08
C MET A 268 -12.59 -13.41 -9.87
N LYS A 269 -13.87 -13.69 -10.13
CA LYS A 269 -14.88 -13.83 -9.08
C LYS A 269 -14.59 -15.01 -8.15
N ALA A 270 -14.13 -16.12 -8.69
CA ALA A 270 -13.73 -17.28 -7.91
C ALA A 270 -12.47 -17.05 -7.06
N ALA A 271 -11.59 -16.14 -7.47
CA ALA A 271 -10.35 -15.79 -6.77
C ALA A 271 -10.56 -14.77 -5.63
N THR A 272 -11.79 -14.28 -5.40
CA THR A 272 -12.07 -13.25 -4.39
C THR A 272 -11.74 -13.71 -2.97
N ASN A 273 -11.24 -12.77 -2.17
CA ASN A 273 -10.92 -12.96 -0.76
C ASN A 273 -10.90 -11.60 -0.05
N GLU A 274 -10.46 -11.53 1.19
CA GLU A 274 -10.37 -10.27 1.95
C GLU A 274 -9.44 -9.19 1.33
N SER A 275 -8.53 -9.58 0.44
CA SER A 275 -7.58 -8.70 -0.25
C SER A 275 -7.96 -8.39 -1.68
N PHE A 276 -8.74 -9.26 -2.32
CA PHE A 276 -9.13 -9.18 -3.71
C PHE A 276 -10.65 -9.22 -3.84
N GLY A 277 -11.23 -8.07 -4.18
CA GLY A 277 -12.66 -7.91 -4.40
C GLY A 277 -13.04 -8.01 -5.88
N TYR A 278 -14.34 -8.12 -6.15
CA TYR A 278 -14.94 -8.17 -7.47
C TYR A 278 -16.16 -7.26 -7.52
N THR A 279 -16.34 -6.52 -8.61
CA THR A 279 -17.51 -5.67 -8.80
C THR A 279 -18.04 -5.72 -10.24
N GLU A 280 -19.35 -5.58 -10.37
CA GLU A 280 -20.09 -5.31 -11.62
C GLU A 280 -20.74 -3.91 -11.59
N GLU A 281 -20.53 -3.16 -10.50
CA GLU A 281 -21.01 -1.78 -10.37
C GLU A 281 -20.19 -0.83 -11.25
N LYS A 282 -20.85 0.20 -11.77
CA LYS A 282 -20.22 1.23 -12.61
C LYS A 282 -19.59 2.30 -11.71
N LEU A 283 -18.38 2.02 -11.23
CA LEU A 283 -17.65 2.84 -10.27
C LEU A 283 -16.79 3.90 -10.94
N VAL A 284 -16.52 4.97 -10.18
CA VAL A 284 -15.49 5.95 -10.43
C VAL A 284 -14.56 6.07 -9.22
N SER A 285 -13.44 6.77 -9.36
CA SER A 285 -12.38 6.79 -8.34
C SER A 285 -12.83 7.28 -6.95
N SER A 286 -13.84 8.13 -6.86
CA SER A 286 -14.38 8.61 -5.57
C SER A 286 -15.16 7.55 -4.79
N ASP A 287 -15.71 6.53 -5.48
CA ASP A 287 -16.53 5.49 -4.86
C ASP A 287 -15.70 4.49 -4.07
N ILE A 288 -14.40 4.38 -4.41
CA ILE A 288 -13.50 3.42 -3.77
C ILE A 288 -12.66 4.02 -2.63
N ILE A 289 -12.91 5.27 -2.26
CA ILE A 289 -12.20 5.94 -1.17
C ILE A 289 -12.52 5.23 0.16
N GLY A 290 -11.50 4.90 0.92
CA GLY A 290 -11.62 4.16 2.18
C GLY A 290 -11.76 2.65 2.02
N MET A 291 -11.74 2.13 0.80
CA MET A 291 -11.83 0.70 0.51
C MET A 291 -10.68 -0.09 1.17
N LYS A 292 -10.99 -1.28 1.68
CA LYS A 292 -10.02 -2.17 2.36
C LYS A 292 -9.51 -3.33 1.49
N PHE A 293 -10.08 -3.58 0.32
CA PHE A 293 -9.48 -4.51 -0.64
C PHE A 293 -8.18 -3.92 -1.17
N GLY A 294 -7.13 -4.72 -1.27
CA GLY A 294 -5.87 -4.32 -1.94
C GLY A 294 -6.09 -4.05 -3.42
N SER A 295 -7.02 -4.79 -4.02
CA SER A 295 -7.40 -4.75 -5.43
C SER A 295 -8.88 -5.07 -5.57
N LEU A 296 -9.64 -4.23 -6.27
CA LEU A 296 -11.06 -4.46 -6.60
C LEU A 296 -11.19 -4.62 -8.11
N PHE A 297 -11.35 -5.84 -8.56
CA PHE A 297 -11.52 -6.15 -9.97
C PHE A 297 -12.83 -5.61 -10.53
N ASP A 298 -12.76 -4.92 -11.65
CA ASP A 298 -13.92 -4.33 -12.35
C ASP A 298 -14.28 -5.18 -13.58
N ALA A 299 -15.30 -5.99 -13.46
CA ALA A 299 -15.77 -6.89 -14.51
C ALA A 299 -16.30 -6.18 -15.74
N ASN A 300 -16.73 -4.91 -15.60
CA ASN A 300 -17.26 -4.11 -16.73
C ASN A 300 -16.17 -3.68 -17.72
N GLN A 301 -14.90 -3.73 -17.31
CA GLN A 301 -13.77 -3.27 -18.12
C GLN A 301 -12.96 -4.41 -18.72
N THR A 302 -13.40 -5.65 -18.59
CA THR A 302 -12.75 -6.81 -19.21
C THR A 302 -12.96 -6.78 -20.72
N MET A 303 -11.86 -6.90 -21.46
CA MET A 303 -11.90 -6.99 -22.94
C MET A 303 -11.06 -8.17 -23.39
N VAL A 304 -11.48 -8.81 -24.47
CA VAL A 304 -10.79 -9.95 -25.10
C VAL A 304 -10.77 -9.77 -26.61
N SER A 305 -9.59 -9.95 -27.19
CA SER A 305 -9.40 -10.03 -28.65
C SER A 305 -8.66 -11.32 -28.97
N LYS A 306 -9.23 -12.17 -29.82
CA LYS A 306 -8.58 -13.39 -30.32
C LYS A 306 -7.43 -13.02 -31.25
N MET A 307 -6.33 -13.76 -31.14
CA MET A 307 -5.16 -13.62 -32.00
C MET A 307 -5.08 -14.77 -33.02
N GLU A 308 -4.44 -14.55 -34.15
CA GLU A 308 -4.32 -15.55 -35.23
C GLU A 308 -3.51 -16.79 -34.82
N ASP A 309 -2.61 -16.64 -33.83
CA ASP A 309 -1.76 -17.71 -33.29
C ASP A 309 -2.46 -18.60 -32.25
N GLY A 310 -3.76 -18.41 -32.00
CA GLY A 310 -4.54 -19.15 -31.02
C GLY A 310 -4.41 -18.65 -29.59
N ASN A 311 -3.74 -17.52 -29.35
CA ASN A 311 -3.68 -16.82 -28.09
C ASN A 311 -4.79 -15.77 -27.98
N SER A 312 -4.86 -15.08 -26.84
CA SER A 312 -5.78 -13.97 -26.66
C SER A 312 -5.05 -12.75 -26.09
N LEU A 313 -5.33 -11.58 -26.67
CA LEU A 313 -5.00 -10.30 -26.05
C LEU A 313 -6.16 -9.91 -25.13
N VAL A 314 -5.85 -9.65 -23.86
CA VAL A 314 -6.86 -9.32 -22.85
C VAL A 314 -6.55 -8.00 -22.18
N GLN A 315 -7.61 -7.27 -21.78
CA GLN A 315 -7.55 -6.19 -20.83
C GLN A 315 -8.27 -6.61 -19.56
N VAL A 316 -7.63 -6.39 -18.43
CA VAL A 316 -8.23 -6.52 -17.08
C VAL A 316 -7.91 -5.28 -16.27
N VAL A 317 -8.85 -4.87 -15.41
CA VAL A 317 -8.76 -3.61 -14.68
C VAL A 317 -9.13 -3.83 -13.22
N SER A 318 -8.36 -3.22 -12.32
CA SER A 318 -8.67 -3.18 -10.89
C SER A 318 -8.54 -1.78 -10.32
N TRP A 319 -9.46 -1.44 -9.43
CA TRP A 319 -9.46 -0.24 -8.61
C TRP A 319 -8.67 -0.46 -7.31
N TYR A 320 -8.08 0.60 -6.79
CA TYR A 320 -7.47 0.63 -5.47
C TYR A 320 -7.44 2.04 -4.88
N ASP A 321 -7.77 2.16 -3.63
CA ASP A 321 -7.42 3.35 -2.86
C ASP A 321 -5.93 3.29 -2.58
N ASN A 322 -5.14 4.10 -3.27
CA ASN A 322 -3.68 4.06 -3.18
C ASN A 322 -3.14 4.31 -1.76
N GLU A 323 -3.97 4.85 -0.86
CA GLU A 323 -3.66 5.01 0.55
C GLU A 323 -4.28 3.90 1.40
N ASN A 324 -5.62 3.80 1.46
CA ASN A 324 -6.30 2.91 2.41
C ASN A 324 -6.26 1.43 2.01
N SER A 325 -6.40 1.09 0.72
CA SER A 325 -6.24 -0.29 0.24
C SER A 325 -4.85 -0.83 0.56
N TYR A 326 -3.82 -0.04 0.24
CA TYR A 326 -2.43 -0.39 0.54
C TYR A 326 -2.19 -0.58 2.04
N THR A 327 -2.67 0.37 2.84
CA THR A 327 -2.56 0.32 4.30
C THR A 327 -3.22 -0.93 4.87
N SER A 328 -4.38 -1.32 4.34
CA SER A 328 -5.09 -2.54 4.79
C SER A 328 -4.26 -3.81 4.54
N GLN A 329 -3.63 -3.92 3.37
CA GLN A 329 -2.74 -5.04 3.05
C GLN A 329 -1.52 -5.09 3.98
N MET A 330 -0.93 -3.93 4.22
CA MET A 330 0.22 -3.79 5.11
C MET A 330 -0.13 -4.14 6.56
N VAL A 331 -1.26 -3.69 7.07
CA VAL A 331 -1.73 -4.03 8.43
C VAL A 331 -1.95 -5.54 8.58
N ARG A 332 -2.57 -6.20 7.60
CA ARG A 332 -2.68 -7.67 7.58
C ARG A 332 -1.31 -8.35 7.58
N THR A 333 -0.37 -7.83 6.78
CA THR A 333 1.01 -8.35 6.71
C THR A 333 1.73 -8.21 8.04
N ILE A 334 1.57 -7.09 8.76
CA ILE A 334 2.14 -6.87 10.10
C ILE A 334 1.68 -7.95 11.08
N LYS A 335 0.37 -8.23 11.13
CA LYS A 335 -0.18 -9.25 12.02
C LYS A 335 0.37 -10.63 11.69
N TYR A 336 0.30 -11.02 10.41
CA TYR A 336 0.82 -12.30 9.94
C TYR A 336 2.29 -12.48 10.31
N LEU A 337 3.14 -11.47 10.01
CA LEU A 337 4.57 -11.52 10.31
C LEU A 337 4.84 -11.65 11.82
N ALA A 338 4.08 -10.94 12.66
CA ALA A 338 4.23 -10.99 14.11
C ALA A 338 3.85 -12.36 14.71
N GLU A 339 2.88 -13.05 14.11
CA GLU A 339 2.37 -14.34 14.55
C GLU A 339 3.23 -15.53 14.08
N LEU A 340 4.17 -15.34 13.17
CA LEU A 340 5.12 -16.38 12.75
C LEU A 340 6.10 -16.72 13.89
N LYS A 341 6.05 -17.97 14.32
CA LYS A 341 6.87 -18.54 15.41
C LYS A 341 8.00 -19.40 14.87
#